data_5a1501446ccf69623571f41a96284675
#
_entry.id   5a1501446ccf69623571f41a96284675
#
_cell.length_a   1.000
_cell.length_b   1.000
_cell.length_c   1.000
_cell.angle_alpha   90.00
_cell.angle_beta   90.00
_cell.angle_gamma   90.00
#
_symmetry.space_group_name_H-M   'P 1'
#
loop_
_entity.id
_entity.type
_entity.pdbx_description
1 polymer ?
#
loop_
_entity_poly.entity_id
_entity_poly.type
_entity_poly.pdbx_seq_one_letter_code
_entity_poly.pdbx_strand_id
1 'polypeptide(L)'
;MSNNGLKSGSNLEKVLKAGHFAFTGECGPPKGANVEHLKEKFEHLRGMVDAVNVTDNQTAVVRMSSAAASAIMVANGVEPNFQMVCRDRNRLAMMADVLGVYSLGVRNMLCLSGDHQKFGNHPQSKNVYDIDSMQLIAMVKKMRDEGKFINDEDIDVPPKMFIGAAANPFADPFEIRVPRLAKKIAAGVEFIQTQCIYNLDKFEEWMKGVRERGLHEKCYILAGLTPM
;
A
#
# COMPACT_ATOMS: atom_id res chain seq x y z
N MET A 1 -3.72 25.08 10.50
CA MET A 1 -4.35 23.96 11.24
C MET A 1 -3.24 23.05 11.72
N SER A 2 -3.07 22.91 13.04
CA SER A 2 -2.01 22.08 13.62
C SER A 2 -2.22 20.62 13.22
N ASN A 3 -1.24 20.05 12.56
CA ASN A 3 -1.25 18.66 12.12
C ASN A 3 -0.97 17.78 13.35
N ASN A 4 -2.00 17.43 14.14
CA ASN A 4 -1.94 16.70 15.42
C ASN A 4 -1.14 15.38 15.36
N GLY A 5 0.12 15.43 14.93
CA GLY A 5 1.01 14.27 14.79
C GLY A 5 0.68 13.35 13.61
N LEU A 6 -0.24 13.75 12.71
CA LEU A 6 -0.57 13.00 11.50
C LEU A 6 0.54 13.15 10.45
N LYS A 7 0.86 12.08 9.74
CA LYS A 7 1.86 12.06 8.66
C LYS A 7 1.28 12.55 7.33
N SER A 8 0.10 12.07 6.98
CA SER A 8 -0.60 12.37 5.72
C SER A 8 -1.90 13.15 5.92
N GLY A 9 -2.55 12.98 7.08
CA GLY A 9 -3.87 13.50 7.36
C GLY A 9 -5.01 12.77 6.65
N SER A 10 -4.76 11.56 6.13
CA SER A 10 -5.78 10.71 5.50
C SER A 10 -6.85 10.26 6.50
N ASN A 11 -8.01 9.84 6.02
CA ASN A 11 -9.06 9.26 6.86
C ASN A 11 -8.59 7.97 7.53
N LEU A 12 -7.95 7.08 6.76
CA LEU A 12 -7.40 5.83 7.29
C LEU A 12 -6.42 6.08 8.43
N GLU A 13 -5.50 7.05 8.28
CA GLU A 13 -4.56 7.42 9.35
C GLU A 13 -5.29 7.95 10.59
N LYS A 14 -6.31 8.79 10.41
CA LYS A 14 -7.09 9.36 11.52
C LYS A 14 -7.83 8.28 12.31
N VAL A 15 -8.51 7.37 11.61
CA VAL A 15 -9.27 6.26 12.21
C VAL A 15 -8.34 5.37 13.03
N LEU A 16 -7.21 4.96 12.45
CA LEU A 16 -6.23 4.11 13.13
C LEU A 16 -5.59 4.81 14.34
N LYS A 17 -5.21 6.08 14.22
CA LYS A 17 -4.62 6.85 15.33
C LYS A 17 -5.62 7.15 16.46
N ALA A 18 -6.89 7.24 16.15
CA ALA A 18 -7.95 7.36 17.15
C ALA A 18 -8.21 6.04 17.91
N GLY A 19 -7.54 4.96 17.54
CA GLY A 19 -7.74 3.63 18.14
C GLY A 19 -9.04 2.95 17.68
N HIS A 20 -9.63 3.41 16.60
CA HIS A 20 -10.81 2.78 16.03
C HIS A 20 -10.44 1.62 15.11
N PHE A 21 -11.36 0.68 14.98
CA PHE A 21 -11.24 -0.40 14.01
C PHE A 21 -11.43 0.16 12.60
N ALA A 22 -10.45 -0.03 11.72
CA ALA A 22 -10.51 0.47 10.35
C ALA A 22 -10.96 -0.63 9.39
N PHE A 23 -11.86 -0.27 8.47
CA PHE A 23 -12.30 -1.14 7.37
C PHE A 23 -11.73 -0.62 6.06
N THR A 24 -11.11 -1.52 5.27
CA THR A 24 -10.69 -1.21 3.91
C THR A 24 -11.32 -2.20 2.93
N GLY A 25 -11.81 -1.69 1.80
CA GLY A 25 -12.31 -2.51 0.70
C GLY A 25 -11.27 -2.60 -0.43
N GLU A 26 -11.36 -3.61 -1.28
CA GLU A 26 -10.51 -3.72 -2.46
C GLU A 26 -11.29 -3.40 -3.74
N CYS A 27 -10.72 -2.55 -4.59
CA CYS A 27 -11.22 -2.24 -5.91
C CYS A 27 -10.12 -2.48 -6.95
N GLY A 28 -10.17 -3.63 -7.61
CA GLY A 28 -9.30 -3.91 -8.76
C GLY A 28 -9.71 -3.05 -9.97
N PRO A 29 -8.80 -2.22 -10.54
CA PRO A 29 -9.09 -1.43 -11.73
C PRO A 29 -9.53 -2.32 -12.90
N PRO A 30 -10.34 -1.79 -13.86
CA PRO A 30 -10.79 -2.56 -15.01
C PRO A 30 -9.63 -2.91 -15.97
N LYS A 31 -9.83 -3.94 -16.82
CA LYS A 31 -8.89 -4.31 -17.90
C LYS A 31 -9.02 -3.39 -19.13
N GLY A 32 -9.45 -2.16 -18.94
CA GLY A 32 -9.66 -1.19 -20.02
C GLY A 32 -9.81 0.21 -19.46
N ALA A 33 -10.06 1.18 -20.31
CA ALA A 33 -10.19 2.59 -19.96
C ALA A 33 -11.62 3.00 -19.57
N ASN A 34 -12.49 2.06 -19.22
CA ASN A 34 -13.87 2.35 -18.85
C ASN A 34 -13.96 2.91 -17.41
N VAL A 35 -14.08 4.23 -17.30
CA VAL A 35 -14.17 4.94 -16.03
C VAL A 35 -15.49 4.64 -15.31
N GLU A 36 -16.59 4.47 -16.02
CA GLU A 36 -17.90 4.18 -15.41
C GLU A 36 -17.88 2.83 -14.70
N HIS A 37 -17.26 1.82 -15.30
CA HIS A 37 -17.08 0.52 -14.66
C HIS A 37 -16.22 0.60 -13.38
N LEU A 38 -15.24 1.49 -13.33
CA LEU A 38 -14.47 1.76 -12.11
C LEU A 38 -15.35 2.43 -11.04
N LYS A 39 -16.18 3.43 -11.45
CA LYS A 39 -17.10 4.13 -10.55
C LYS A 39 -18.13 3.18 -9.94
N GLU A 40 -18.78 2.35 -10.73
CA GLU A 40 -19.72 1.33 -10.26
C GLU A 40 -19.11 0.48 -9.14
N LYS A 41 -17.86 0.04 -9.29
CA LYS A 41 -17.17 -0.78 -8.29
C LYS A 41 -16.94 -0.04 -6.97
N PHE A 42 -16.44 1.19 -7.00
CA PHE A 42 -16.16 1.87 -5.75
C PHE A 42 -17.40 2.51 -5.10
N GLU A 43 -18.48 2.74 -5.85
CA GLU A 43 -19.75 3.19 -5.26
C GLU A 43 -20.31 2.18 -4.25
N HIS A 44 -20.13 0.87 -4.49
CA HIS A 44 -20.51 -0.15 -3.51
C HIS A 44 -19.73 -0.08 -2.19
N LEU A 45 -18.56 0.59 -2.18
CA LEU A 45 -17.71 0.74 -1.02
C LEU A 45 -17.88 2.11 -0.35
N ARG A 46 -18.50 3.08 -1.03
CA ARG A 46 -18.68 4.45 -0.53
C ARG A 46 -19.44 4.47 0.79
N GLY A 47 -18.83 5.09 1.81
CA GLY A 47 -19.40 5.19 3.15
C GLY A 47 -19.40 3.88 3.96
N MET A 48 -18.94 2.77 3.37
CA MET A 48 -18.85 1.47 4.02
C MET A 48 -17.42 1.18 4.54
N VAL A 49 -16.43 1.87 4.00
CA VAL A 49 -15.01 1.65 4.31
C VAL A 49 -14.28 2.96 4.53
N ASP A 50 -13.17 2.91 5.28
CA ASP A 50 -12.33 4.07 5.60
C ASP A 50 -11.35 4.42 4.49
N ALA A 51 -10.96 3.44 3.68
CA ALA A 51 -10.18 3.60 2.46
C ALA A 51 -10.40 2.43 1.49
N VAL A 52 -10.15 2.68 0.20
CA VAL A 52 -10.28 1.68 -0.87
C VAL A 52 -8.91 1.30 -1.40
N ASN A 53 -8.54 0.03 -1.29
CA ASN A 53 -7.32 -0.53 -1.87
C ASN A 53 -7.41 -0.57 -3.40
N VAL A 54 -6.52 0.13 -4.08
CA VAL A 54 -6.47 0.20 -5.55
C VAL A 54 -5.30 -0.62 -6.05
N THR A 55 -5.58 -1.83 -6.54
CA THR A 55 -4.54 -2.79 -6.92
C THR A 55 -3.75 -2.35 -8.16
N ASP A 56 -2.45 -2.66 -8.19
CA ASP A 56 -1.53 -2.30 -9.28
C ASP A 56 -1.15 -3.55 -10.09
N ASN A 57 -1.78 -3.75 -11.22
CA ASN A 57 -1.59 -4.92 -12.10
C ASN A 57 -1.57 -6.24 -11.31
N GLN A 58 -2.57 -6.45 -10.48
CA GLN A 58 -2.71 -7.63 -9.62
C GLN A 58 -2.53 -8.91 -10.42
N THR A 59 -1.80 -9.90 -9.87
CA THR A 59 -1.43 -11.16 -10.55
C THR A 59 -0.69 -10.96 -11.88
N ALA A 60 0.00 -9.83 -12.05
CA ALA A 60 0.69 -9.43 -13.28
C ALA A 60 -0.22 -9.35 -14.53
N VAL A 61 -1.50 -9.09 -14.34
CA VAL A 61 -2.46 -8.86 -15.42
C VAL A 61 -2.64 -7.37 -15.64
N VAL A 62 -2.48 -6.93 -16.90
CA VAL A 62 -2.63 -5.52 -17.28
C VAL A 62 -4.03 -5.01 -16.98
N ARG A 63 -4.09 -3.88 -16.27
CA ARG A 63 -5.30 -3.16 -15.90
C ARG A 63 -5.07 -1.65 -16.04
N MET A 64 -6.12 -0.85 -15.90
CA MET A 64 -5.97 0.59 -15.71
C MET A 64 -4.99 0.84 -14.55
N SER A 65 -4.07 1.81 -14.70
CA SER A 65 -3.05 2.05 -13.67
C SER A 65 -3.69 2.42 -12.32
N SER A 66 -3.12 1.92 -11.23
CA SER A 66 -3.55 2.27 -9.88
C SER A 66 -3.51 3.77 -9.61
N ALA A 67 -2.55 4.49 -10.22
CA ALA A 67 -2.43 5.93 -10.13
C ALA A 67 -3.64 6.66 -10.74
N ALA A 68 -4.02 6.29 -11.98
CA ALA A 68 -5.19 6.88 -12.65
C ALA A 68 -6.49 6.54 -11.91
N ALA A 69 -6.66 5.28 -11.49
CA ALA A 69 -7.84 4.85 -10.75
C ALA A 69 -7.95 5.58 -9.39
N SER A 70 -6.83 5.77 -8.68
CA SER A 70 -6.79 6.52 -7.42
C SER A 70 -7.16 7.99 -7.60
N ALA A 71 -6.65 8.64 -8.66
CA ALA A 71 -7.01 10.02 -8.97
C ALA A 71 -8.51 10.18 -9.27
N ILE A 72 -9.10 9.24 -10.01
CA ILE A 72 -10.53 9.21 -10.28
C ILE A 72 -11.33 9.04 -8.98
N MET A 73 -10.90 8.18 -8.07
CA MET A 73 -11.55 8.00 -6.75
C MET A 73 -11.51 9.29 -5.94
N VAL A 74 -10.35 9.95 -5.85
CA VAL A 74 -10.21 11.23 -5.14
C VAL A 74 -11.17 12.28 -5.72
N ALA A 75 -11.22 12.42 -7.06
CA ALA A 75 -12.12 13.34 -7.73
C ALA A 75 -13.61 13.07 -7.46
N ASN A 76 -13.94 11.84 -7.05
CA ASN A 76 -15.29 11.42 -6.67
C ASN A 76 -15.49 11.33 -5.14
N GLY A 77 -14.57 11.85 -4.32
CA GLY A 77 -14.71 11.89 -2.86
C GLY A 77 -14.54 10.53 -2.17
N VAL A 78 -13.86 9.58 -2.79
CA VAL A 78 -13.50 8.28 -2.21
C VAL A 78 -12.01 8.27 -1.89
N GLU A 79 -11.63 7.87 -0.68
CA GLU A 79 -10.23 7.83 -0.27
C GLU A 79 -9.54 6.55 -0.77
N PRO A 80 -8.55 6.64 -1.68
CA PRO A 80 -7.80 5.47 -2.13
C PRO A 80 -6.64 5.15 -1.20
N ASN A 81 -6.31 3.86 -1.09
CA ASN A 81 -5.01 3.36 -0.71
C ASN A 81 -4.30 2.89 -2.00
N PHE A 82 -3.48 3.79 -2.55
CA PHE A 82 -2.76 3.59 -3.80
C PHE A 82 -1.73 2.47 -3.66
N GLN A 83 -1.82 1.43 -4.46
CA GLN A 83 -0.82 0.37 -4.49
C GLN A 83 0.21 0.62 -5.59
N MET A 84 1.49 0.37 -5.28
CA MET A 84 2.60 0.47 -6.23
C MET A 84 3.47 -0.78 -6.13
N VAL A 85 3.69 -1.45 -7.28
CA VAL A 85 4.58 -2.60 -7.41
C VAL A 85 5.94 -2.20 -7.97
N CYS A 86 7.02 -2.78 -7.42
CA CYS A 86 8.38 -2.60 -7.91
C CYS A 86 8.65 -3.35 -9.22
N ARG A 87 7.79 -4.31 -9.57
CA ARG A 87 7.94 -5.14 -10.78
C ARG A 87 7.99 -4.33 -12.07
N ASP A 88 7.14 -3.31 -12.21
CA ASP A 88 6.86 -2.67 -13.49
C ASP A 88 7.60 -1.34 -13.71
N ARG A 89 8.28 -0.81 -12.67
CA ARG A 89 8.86 0.54 -12.67
C ARG A 89 10.27 0.58 -12.09
N ASN A 90 11.14 1.45 -12.62
CA ASN A 90 12.38 1.80 -11.94
C ASN A 90 12.13 2.90 -10.89
N ARG A 91 13.13 3.18 -10.05
CA ARG A 91 13.03 4.17 -8.95
C ARG A 91 12.68 5.57 -9.43
N LEU A 92 13.11 5.98 -10.63
CA LEU A 92 12.80 7.29 -11.18
C LEU A 92 11.29 7.41 -11.47
N ALA A 93 10.72 6.42 -12.16
CA ALA A 93 9.29 6.36 -12.42
C ALA A 93 8.47 6.26 -11.12
N MET A 94 8.96 5.49 -10.13
CA MET A 94 8.28 5.37 -8.82
C MET A 94 8.23 6.71 -8.07
N MET A 95 9.35 7.47 -8.01
CA MET A 95 9.38 8.79 -7.38
C MET A 95 8.45 9.77 -8.09
N ALA A 96 8.46 9.78 -9.43
CA ALA A 96 7.57 10.64 -10.23
C ALA A 96 6.09 10.30 -9.99
N ASP A 97 5.73 9.01 -9.95
CA ASP A 97 4.36 8.56 -9.68
C ASP A 97 3.92 8.96 -8.26
N VAL A 98 4.79 8.83 -7.23
CA VAL A 98 4.47 9.25 -5.85
C VAL A 98 4.18 10.75 -5.77
N LEU A 99 4.98 11.59 -6.43
CA LEU A 99 4.74 13.03 -6.50
C LEU A 99 3.43 13.33 -7.25
N GLY A 100 3.21 12.64 -8.38
CA GLY A 100 2.01 12.81 -9.22
C GLY A 100 0.74 12.46 -8.47
N VAL A 101 0.65 11.28 -7.84
CA VAL A 101 -0.56 10.87 -7.11
C VAL A 101 -0.80 11.73 -5.87
N TYR A 102 0.27 12.17 -5.19
CA TYR A 102 0.14 13.10 -4.07
C TYR A 102 -0.43 14.45 -4.49
N SER A 103 0.02 15.00 -5.63
CA SER A 103 -0.50 16.26 -6.18
C SER A 103 -1.98 16.16 -6.55
N LEU A 104 -2.45 14.96 -6.91
CA LEU A 104 -3.85 14.66 -7.23
C LEU A 104 -4.71 14.33 -5.99
N GLY A 105 -4.15 14.46 -4.78
CA GLY A 105 -4.90 14.31 -3.53
C GLY A 105 -4.82 12.94 -2.87
N VAL A 106 -4.08 11.98 -3.41
CA VAL A 106 -3.85 10.67 -2.75
C VAL A 106 -3.00 10.85 -1.51
N ARG A 107 -3.35 10.16 -0.41
CA ARG A 107 -2.69 10.29 0.90
C ARG A 107 -2.23 8.97 1.52
N ASN A 108 -2.70 7.82 1.01
CA ASN A 108 -2.27 6.50 1.47
C ASN A 108 -1.58 5.75 0.34
N MET A 109 -0.56 4.98 0.69
CA MET A 109 0.20 4.19 -0.27
C MET A 109 0.55 2.82 0.30
N LEU A 110 0.36 1.75 -0.48
CA LEU A 110 0.80 0.39 -0.16
C LEU A 110 1.99 0.00 -1.06
N CYS A 111 3.15 -0.20 -0.44
CA CYS A 111 4.40 -0.55 -1.11
C CYS A 111 4.52 -2.06 -1.32
N LEU A 112 4.62 -2.52 -2.56
CA LEU A 112 4.60 -3.93 -2.93
C LEU A 112 5.79 -4.29 -3.85
N SER A 113 6.27 -5.54 -3.77
CA SER A 113 7.19 -6.06 -4.78
C SER A 113 6.46 -6.40 -6.09
N GLY A 114 5.25 -6.94 -5.99
CA GLY A 114 4.45 -7.44 -7.11
C GLY A 114 4.71 -8.91 -7.43
N ASP A 115 3.71 -9.56 -8.02
CA ASP A 115 3.80 -10.94 -8.49
C ASP A 115 4.70 -11.01 -9.74
N HIS A 116 5.33 -12.16 -9.95
CA HIS A 116 6.20 -12.35 -11.12
C HIS A 116 5.36 -12.36 -12.41
N GLN A 117 5.85 -11.69 -13.49
CA GLN A 117 5.13 -11.52 -14.75
C GLN A 117 4.69 -12.84 -15.41
N LYS A 118 5.37 -13.96 -15.13
CA LYS A 118 4.99 -15.29 -15.64
C LYS A 118 3.59 -15.74 -15.22
N PHE A 119 3.06 -15.20 -14.14
CA PHE A 119 1.70 -15.50 -13.69
C PHE A 119 0.62 -14.67 -14.40
N GLY A 120 1.02 -13.66 -15.16
CA GLY A 120 0.12 -12.73 -15.81
C GLY A 120 -0.16 -13.03 -17.28
N ASN A 121 -0.81 -12.09 -17.94
CA ASN A 121 -1.21 -12.20 -19.34
C ASN A 121 -0.13 -11.75 -20.34
N HIS A 122 1.04 -11.27 -19.86
CA HIS A 122 2.20 -10.90 -20.67
C HIS A 122 3.49 -11.52 -20.09
N PRO A 123 3.64 -12.86 -20.15
CA PRO A 123 4.76 -13.55 -19.49
C PRO A 123 6.13 -13.22 -20.11
N GLN A 124 6.16 -12.65 -21.31
CA GLN A 124 7.38 -12.20 -22.01
C GLN A 124 7.84 -10.79 -21.57
N SER A 125 7.04 -10.06 -20.80
CA SER A 125 7.43 -8.73 -20.29
C SER A 125 8.66 -8.84 -19.38
N LYS A 126 9.46 -7.78 -19.30
CA LYS A 126 10.65 -7.76 -18.46
C LYS A 126 10.29 -7.17 -17.09
N ASN A 127 10.63 -7.90 -16.02
CA ASN A 127 10.60 -7.33 -14.68
C ASN A 127 11.68 -6.27 -14.54
N VAL A 128 11.37 -5.18 -13.87
CA VAL A 128 12.35 -4.13 -13.58
C VAL A 128 13.04 -4.41 -12.25
N TYR A 129 12.29 -4.46 -11.13
CA TYR A 129 12.82 -4.69 -9.79
C TYR A 129 14.13 -3.93 -9.50
N ASP A 130 14.18 -2.66 -9.93
CA ASP A 130 15.31 -1.76 -9.62
C ASP A 130 15.50 -1.58 -8.11
N ILE A 131 14.39 -1.58 -7.38
CA ILE A 131 14.33 -1.64 -5.92
C ILE A 131 13.28 -2.66 -5.47
N ASP A 132 13.42 -3.15 -4.24
CA ASP A 132 12.40 -3.99 -3.61
C ASP A 132 11.40 -3.18 -2.77
N SER A 133 10.38 -3.85 -2.22
CA SER A 133 9.35 -3.16 -1.42
C SER A 133 9.88 -2.51 -0.14
N MET A 134 10.96 -3.01 0.45
CA MET A 134 11.57 -2.38 1.63
C MET A 134 12.32 -1.10 1.26
N GLN A 135 13.03 -1.12 0.14
CA GLN A 135 13.69 0.05 -0.42
C GLN A 135 12.67 1.09 -0.89
N LEU A 136 11.53 0.65 -1.47
CA LEU A 136 10.42 1.54 -1.82
C LEU A 136 9.83 2.24 -0.58
N ILE A 137 9.61 1.52 0.52
CA ILE A 137 9.16 2.10 1.79
C ILE A 137 10.16 3.17 2.27
N ALA A 138 11.45 2.83 2.31
CA ALA A 138 12.50 3.75 2.76
C ALA A 138 12.60 4.99 1.85
N MET A 139 12.47 4.81 0.53
CA MET A 139 12.44 5.90 -0.45
C MET A 139 11.29 6.88 -0.19
N VAL A 140 10.06 6.36 -0.07
CA VAL A 140 8.88 7.20 0.17
C VAL A 140 8.96 7.89 1.53
N LYS A 141 9.47 7.18 2.56
CA LYS A 141 9.72 7.78 3.88
C LYS A 141 10.72 8.92 3.79
N LYS A 142 11.83 8.77 3.07
CA LYS A 142 12.83 9.83 2.87
C LYS A 142 12.21 11.03 2.16
N MET A 143 11.48 10.79 1.06
CA MET A 143 10.77 11.87 0.34
C MET A 143 9.80 12.64 1.24
N ARG A 144 9.08 11.93 2.13
CA ARG A 144 8.11 12.54 3.03
C ARG A 144 8.72 13.27 4.21
N ASP A 145 9.65 12.61 4.93
CA ASP A 145 10.16 13.06 6.24
C ASP A 145 11.34 14.03 6.10
N GLU A 146 12.22 13.80 5.12
CA GLU A 146 13.40 14.62 4.87
C GLU A 146 13.19 15.66 3.77
N GLY A 147 12.16 15.48 2.94
CA GLY A 147 11.92 16.33 1.77
C GLY A 147 12.98 16.17 0.69
N LYS A 148 13.56 14.96 0.56
CA LYS A 148 14.68 14.69 -0.35
C LYS A 148 14.44 13.47 -1.23
N PHE A 149 14.93 13.53 -2.47
CA PHE A 149 15.07 12.36 -3.32
C PHE A 149 16.17 11.42 -2.81
N ILE A 150 16.32 10.25 -3.42
CA ILE A 150 17.35 9.26 -3.03
C ILE A 150 18.78 9.84 -3.18
N ASN A 151 18.99 10.71 -4.16
CA ASN A 151 20.26 11.38 -4.44
C ASN A 151 20.51 12.65 -3.59
N ASP A 152 19.71 12.85 -2.54
CA ASP A 152 19.79 14.00 -1.60
C ASP A 152 19.39 15.36 -2.18
N GLU A 153 18.90 15.43 -3.41
CA GLU A 153 18.28 16.65 -3.93
C GLU A 153 16.98 16.98 -3.21
N ASP A 154 16.73 18.26 -2.97
CA ASP A 154 15.56 18.75 -2.26
C ASP A 154 14.28 18.60 -3.09
N ILE A 155 13.17 18.29 -2.43
CA ILE A 155 11.81 18.26 -2.98
C ILE A 155 11.08 19.52 -2.52
N ASP A 156 10.58 20.32 -3.46
CA ASP A 156 9.87 21.57 -3.16
C ASP A 156 8.63 21.34 -2.28
N VAL A 157 7.79 20.38 -2.64
CA VAL A 157 6.61 19.97 -1.84
C VAL A 157 6.68 18.46 -1.54
N PRO A 158 7.17 18.08 -0.34
CA PRO A 158 7.30 16.68 0.05
C PRO A 158 5.95 15.93 0.08
N PRO A 159 5.86 14.71 -0.48
CA PRO A 159 4.62 13.94 -0.55
C PRO A 159 4.27 13.33 0.82
N LYS A 160 3.32 13.91 1.52
CA LYS A 160 2.85 13.46 2.85
C LYS A 160 1.97 12.21 2.72
N MET A 161 2.59 11.05 2.56
CA MET A 161 1.93 9.75 2.41
C MET A 161 1.87 8.98 3.71
N PHE A 162 0.74 8.31 4.00
CA PHE A 162 0.63 7.26 5.02
C PHE A 162 1.08 5.94 4.39
N ILE A 163 2.17 5.37 4.89
CA ILE A 163 2.91 4.32 4.22
C ILE A 163 2.54 2.95 4.76
N GLY A 164 2.00 2.10 3.89
CA GLY A 164 1.68 0.72 4.17
C GLY A 164 2.51 -0.27 3.36
N ALA A 165 2.45 -1.54 3.75
CA ALA A 165 2.99 -2.65 2.99
C ALA A 165 2.21 -3.94 3.27
N ALA A 166 2.38 -4.96 2.42
CA ALA A 166 1.80 -6.27 2.66
C ALA A 166 2.66 -7.13 3.60
N ALA A 167 2.01 -8.02 4.35
CA ALA A 167 2.66 -9.12 5.06
C ALA A 167 1.97 -10.44 4.69
N ASN A 168 2.76 -11.51 4.60
CA ASN A 168 2.24 -12.86 4.45
C ASN A 168 2.61 -13.69 5.69
N PRO A 169 1.67 -13.85 6.65
CA PRO A 169 1.87 -14.65 7.85
C PRO A 169 1.96 -16.16 7.60
N PHE A 170 1.63 -16.62 6.38
CA PHE A 170 1.40 -18.04 6.08
C PHE A 170 2.49 -18.67 5.24
N ALA A 171 3.37 -17.87 4.61
CA ALA A 171 4.38 -18.38 3.71
C ALA A 171 5.56 -19.03 4.45
N ASP A 172 6.19 -20.01 3.81
CA ASP A 172 7.42 -20.62 4.28
C ASP A 172 8.67 -19.88 3.73
N PRO A 173 9.80 -19.90 4.44
CA PRO A 173 9.97 -20.34 5.83
C PRO A 173 9.22 -19.44 6.81
N PHE A 174 8.48 -20.04 7.74
CA PHE A 174 7.61 -19.30 8.66
C PHE A 174 8.39 -18.42 9.65
N GLU A 175 9.50 -18.91 10.14
CA GLU A 175 10.35 -18.24 11.15
C GLU A 175 10.88 -16.87 10.70
N ILE A 176 10.96 -16.62 9.38
CA ILE A 176 11.42 -15.31 8.86
C ILE A 176 10.29 -14.28 8.74
N ARG A 177 9.02 -14.65 8.95
CA ARG A 177 7.88 -13.74 8.70
C ARG A 177 7.83 -12.58 9.66
N VAL A 178 8.06 -12.84 10.97
CA VAL A 178 8.15 -11.77 11.99
C VAL A 178 9.40 -10.90 11.79
N PRO A 179 10.62 -11.44 11.57
CA PRO A 179 11.78 -10.65 11.18
C PRO A 179 11.59 -9.78 9.94
N ARG A 180 10.88 -10.26 8.92
CA ARG A 180 10.55 -9.44 7.72
C ARG A 180 9.62 -8.28 8.05
N LEU A 181 8.63 -8.49 8.92
CA LEU A 181 7.79 -7.40 9.42
C LEU A 181 8.64 -6.36 10.15
N ALA A 182 9.53 -6.80 11.05
CA ALA A 182 10.43 -5.89 11.78
C ALA A 182 11.29 -5.03 10.82
N LYS A 183 11.81 -5.62 9.74
CA LYS A 183 12.56 -4.87 8.71
C LYS A 183 11.69 -3.84 7.99
N LYS A 184 10.44 -4.15 7.66
CA LYS A 184 9.50 -3.20 7.04
C LYS A 184 9.19 -2.03 7.98
N ILE A 185 8.98 -2.32 9.27
CA ILE A 185 8.77 -1.28 10.28
C ILE A 185 10.01 -0.38 10.40
N ALA A 186 11.21 -0.96 10.44
CA ALA A 186 12.46 -0.19 10.46
C ALA A 186 12.64 0.66 9.19
N ALA A 187 12.19 0.20 8.03
CA ALA A 187 12.19 0.97 6.79
C ALA A 187 11.18 2.13 6.81
N GLY A 188 10.16 2.11 7.68
CA GLY A 188 9.23 3.22 7.88
C GLY A 188 7.77 2.96 7.59
N VAL A 189 7.36 1.69 7.48
CA VAL A 189 5.95 1.35 7.32
C VAL A 189 5.15 1.70 8.59
N GLU A 190 3.93 2.18 8.39
CA GLU A 190 3.04 2.62 9.47
C GLU A 190 1.84 1.70 9.62
N PHE A 191 1.43 1.03 8.54
CA PHE A 191 0.42 -0.03 8.60
C PHE A 191 0.77 -1.20 7.69
N ILE A 192 0.26 -2.35 8.04
CA ILE A 192 0.42 -3.60 7.29
C ILE A 192 -0.95 -4.14 6.92
N GLN A 193 -1.09 -4.59 5.68
CA GLN A 193 -2.19 -5.45 5.27
C GLN A 193 -1.70 -6.88 5.14
N THR A 194 -2.34 -7.81 5.85
CA THR A 194 -1.97 -9.24 5.72
C THR A 194 -2.57 -9.83 4.46
N GLN A 195 -2.01 -10.94 4.00
CA GLN A 195 -2.74 -11.85 3.10
C GLN A 195 -3.99 -12.38 3.80
N CYS A 196 -4.96 -12.88 2.99
CA CYS A 196 -6.22 -13.41 3.52
C CYS A 196 -5.99 -14.51 4.55
N ILE A 197 -6.66 -14.39 5.69
CA ILE A 197 -6.50 -15.28 6.83
C ILE A 197 -7.49 -16.44 6.70
N TYR A 198 -6.99 -17.61 6.28
CA TYR A 198 -7.74 -18.86 6.22
C TYR A 198 -7.31 -19.85 7.32
N ASN A 199 -6.11 -19.69 7.87
CA ASN A 199 -5.57 -20.52 8.95
C ASN A 199 -5.36 -19.65 10.19
N LEU A 200 -6.30 -19.73 11.12
CA LEU A 200 -6.29 -18.94 12.37
C LEU A 200 -5.14 -19.33 13.29
N ASP A 201 -4.83 -20.62 13.43
CA ASP A 201 -3.77 -21.10 14.32
C ASP A 201 -2.40 -20.54 13.88
N LYS A 202 -2.12 -20.60 12.56
CA LYS A 202 -0.88 -20.04 11.99
C LYS A 202 -0.81 -18.51 12.12
N PHE A 203 -1.96 -17.85 12.00
CA PHE A 203 -2.05 -16.40 12.22
C PHE A 203 -1.82 -16.03 13.69
N GLU A 204 -2.39 -16.78 14.61
CA GLU A 204 -2.19 -16.57 16.05
C GLU A 204 -0.71 -16.76 16.44
N GLU A 205 -0.07 -17.82 15.94
CA GLU A 205 1.37 -18.06 16.15
C GLU A 205 2.21 -16.88 15.63
N TRP A 206 1.92 -16.40 14.43
CA TRP A 206 2.58 -15.22 13.86
C TRP A 206 2.36 -13.97 14.73
N MET A 207 1.11 -13.71 15.16
CA MET A 207 0.77 -12.58 16.03
C MET A 207 1.43 -12.68 17.41
N LYS A 208 1.62 -13.90 17.94
CA LYS A 208 2.41 -14.12 19.18
C LYS A 208 3.84 -13.60 19.00
N GLY A 209 4.53 -14.01 17.94
CA GLY A 209 5.88 -13.52 17.64
C GLY A 209 5.95 -12.00 17.36
N VAL A 210 4.89 -11.43 16.78
CA VAL A 210 4.75 -9.98 16.58
C VAL A 210 4.64 -9.25 17.93
N ARG A 211 3.82 -9.75 18.86
CA ARG A 211 3.64 -9.17 20.19
C ARG A 211 4.89 -9.30 21.06
N GLU A 212 5.52 -10.46 21.07
CA GLU A 212 6.77 -10.72 21.82
C GLU A 212 7.89 -9.73 21.46
N ARG A 213 7.88 -9.21 20.23
CA ARG A 213 8.83 -8.19 19.76
C ARG A 213 8.32 -6.76 19.84
N GLY A 214 7.13 -6.52 20.37
CA GLY A 214 6.50 -5.20 20.47
C GLY A 214 6.24 -4.53 19.12
N LEU A 215 6.10 -5.31 18.04
CA LEU A 215 5.93 -4.76 16.69
C LEU A 215 4.52 -4.22 16.45
N HIS A 216 3.51 -4.77 17.14
CA HIS A 216 2.11 -4.32 17.10
C HIS A 216 1.90 -2.91 17.69
N GLU A 217 2.84 -2.45 18.51
CA GLU A 217 2.82 -1.08 19.06
C GLU A 217 3.44 -0.06 18.10
N LYS A 218 4.18 -0.54 17.10
CA LYS A 218 4.94 0.30 16.15
C LYS A 218 4.28 0.41 14.78
N CYS A 219 3.29 -0.43 14.50
CA CYS A 219 2.66 -0.53 13.19
C CYS A 219 1.24 -1.08 13.34
N TYR A 220 0.28 -0.46 12.67
CA TYR A 220 -1.09 -0.97 12.59
C TYR A 220 -1.14 -2.23 11.72
N ILE A 221 -1.93 -3.21 12.12
CA ILE A 221 -2.08 -4.47 11.39
C ILE A 221 -3.54 -4.64 10.96
N LEU A 222 -3.79 -4.55 9.66
CA LEU A 222 -5.09 -4.79 9.05
C LEU A 222 -5.13 -6.25 8.58
N ALA A 223 -6.08 -7.00 9.12
CA ALA A 223 -6.30 -8.41 8.79
C ALA A 223 -6.99 -8.53 7.42
N GLY A 224 -6.41 -9.29 6.50
CA GLY A 224 -7.00 -9.57 5.20
C GLY A 224 -8.10 -10.63 5.31
N LEU A 225 -9.28 -10.34 4.80
CA LEU A 225 -10.42 -11.24 4.73
C LEU A 225 -10.94 -11.31 3.31
N THR A 226 -11.38 -12.48 2.88
CA THR A 226 -12.09 -12.68 1.61
C THR A 226 -13.34 -13.50 1.89
N PRO A 227 -14.52 -13.02 1.49
CA PRO A 227 -15.75 -13.82 1.55
C PRO A 227 -15.59 -15.08 0.69
N MET A 228 -16.07 -16.22 1.20
CA MET A 228 -16.12 -17.50 0.49
C MET A 228 -17.48 -17.70 -0.15
#